data_191a877fe811ec7bd504c49050d2c799
#
_entry.id   191a877fe811ec7bd504c49050d2c799
#
_cell.length_a   1.000
_cell.length_b   1.000
_cell.length_c   1.000
_cell.angle_alpha   90.00
_cell.angle_beta   90.00
_cell.angle_gamma   90.00
#
_symmetry.space_group_name_H-M   'P 1'
#
loop_
_entity.id
_entity.type
_entity.pdbx_description
1 polymer ?
#
loop_
_entity_poly.entity_id
_entity_poly.type
_entity_poly.pdbx_seq_one_letter_code
_entity_poly.pdbx_strand_id
1 'polypeptide(L)'
;MTKEWGNACWDLFHATAVNLNEKETHLIPYILGMINNVCNNLPCPICSDHAINTLKRLKRERIKTKEELIKCIWQFHNLVN
;
A
#
# COMPACT_ATOMS: atom_id res chain seq x y z
N MET A 1 4.99 6.48 -10.69
CA MET A 1 4.23 7.59 -10.08
C MET A 1 5.01 8.89 -10.20
N THR A 2 4.33 10.01 -10.41
CA THR A 2 5.00 11.31 -10.44
C THR A 2 5.54 11.65 -9.04
N LYS A 3 6.56 12.50 -8.99
CA LYS A 3 7.27 12.78 -7.74
C LYS A 3 6.39 13.37 -6.65
N GLU A 4 5.52 14.31 -7.01
CA GLU A 4 4.78 15.08 -6.00
C GLU A 4 3.77 14.24 -5.24
N TRP A 5 2.76 13.72 -5.93
CA TRP A 5 1.75 12.92 -5.26
C TRP A 5 2.22 11.49 -4.96
N GLY A 6 3.16 10.97 -5.76
CA GLY A 6 3.74 9.64 -5.53
C GLY A 6 4.46 9.57 -4.19
N ASN A 7 5.33 10.56 -3.91
CA ASN A 7 6.05 10.61 -2.64
C ASN A 7 5.09 10.74 -1.46
N ALA A 8 4.07 11.57 -1.60
CA ALA A 8 3.06 11.73 -0.53
C ALA A 8 2.33 10.41 -0.26
N CYS A 9 1.98 9.65 -1.30
CA CYS A 9 1.34 8.34 -1.13
C CYS A 9 2.28 7.36 -0.41
N TRP A 10 3.54 7.29 -0.84
CA TRP A 10 4.49 6.37 -0.21
C TRP A 10 4.75 6.73 1.24
N ASP A 11 4.89 8.01 1.55
CA ASP A 11 5.07 8.47 2.93
C ASP A 11 3.88 8.05 3.79
N LEU A 12 2.66 8.22 3.29
CA LEU A 12 1.45 7.82 4.00
C LEU A 12 1.43 6.30 4.23
N PHE A 13 1.68 5.52 3.19
CA PHE A 13 1.60 4.05 3.29
C PHE A 13 2.66 3.50 4.25
N HIS A 14 3.91 3.93 4.12
CA HIS A 14 4.98 3.47 4.99
C HIS A 14 4.75 3.90 6.44
N ALA A 15 4.36 5.15 6.66
CA ALA A 15 4.11 5.66 7.99
C ALA A 15 2.96 4.92 8.68
N THR A 16 1.89 4.63 7.95
CA THR A 16 0.74 3.90 8.48
C THR A 16 1.16 2.51 8.96
N ALA A 17 1.96 1.81 8.16
CA ALA A 17 2.42 0.47 8.53
C ALA A 17 3.35 0.49 9.74
N VAL A 18 4.31 1.42 9.75
CA VAL A 18 5.29 1.52 10.84
C VAL A 18 4.64 1.91 12.15
N ASN A 19 3.60 2.75 12.10
CA ASN A 19 2.92 3.23 13.30
C ASN A 19 1.79 2.32 13.77
N LEU A 20 1.51 1.22 13.08
CA LEU A 20 0.49 0.27 13.52
C LEU A 20 0.90 -0.37 14.84
N ASN A 21 -0.01 -0.35 15.82
CA ASN A 21 0.19 -1.05 17.08
C ASN A 21 0.07 -2.56 16.83
N GLU A 22 1.03 -3.33 17.33
CA GLU A 22 1.04 -4.78 17.14
C GLU A 22 -0.18 -5.49 17.70
N LYS A 23 -0.87 -4.86 18.65
CA LYS A 23 -2.13 -5.39 19.21
C LYS A 23 -3.34 -5.09 18.32
N GLU A 24 -3.15 -4.30 17.26
CA GLU A 24 -4.23 -3.87 16.39
C GLU A 24 -4.10 -4.41 14.97
N THR A 25 -3.57 -5.62 14.85
CA THR A 25 -3.40 -6.26 13.52
C THR A 25 -4.72 -6.51 12.81
N HIS A 26 -5.83 -6.50 13.53
CA HIS A 26 -7.17 -6.58 12.94
C HIS A 26 -7.48 -5.39 12.01
N LEU A 27 -6.71 -4.31 12.11
CA LEU A 27 -6.86 -3.14 11.25
C LEU A 27 -6.15 -3.31 9.89
N ILE A 28 -5.31 -4.33 9.74
CA ILE A 28 -4.55 -4.53 8.50
C ILE A 28 -5.45 -4.58 7.25
N PRO A 29 -6.58 -5.31 7.24
CA PRO A 29 -7.46 -5.29 6.07
C PRO A 29 -7.97 -3.90 5.72
N TYR A 30 -8.23 -3.07 6.73
CA TYR A 30 -8.69 -1.69 6.51
C TYR A 30 -7.58 -0.81 5.94
N ILE A 31 -6.35 -0.99 6.42
CA ILE A 31 -5.18 -0.27 5.90
C ILE A 31 -4.95 -0.63 4.43
N LEU A 32 -5.00 -1.92 4.10
CA LEU A 32 -4.85 -2.37 2.72
C LEU A 32 -6.01 -1.89 1.84
N GLY A 33 -7.21 -1.84 2.39
CA GLY A 33 -8.36 -1.26 1.71
C GLY A 33 -8.17 0.22 1.41
N MET A 34 -7.63 0.97 2.36
CA MET A 34 -7.31 2.39 2.17
C MET A 34 -6.27 2.56 1.06
N ILE A 35 -5.20 1.76 1.07
CA ILE A 35 -4.17 1.79 0.04
C ILE A 35 -4.79 1.51 -1.33
N ASN A 36 -5.65 0.50 -1.41
CA ASN A 36 -6.35 0.16 -2.64
C ASN A 36 -7.22 1.31 -3.14
N ASN A 37 -7.94 1.98 -2.25
CA ASN A 37 -8.79 3.13 -2.62
C ASN A 37 -7.96 4.30 -3.14
N VAL A 38 -6.85 4.62 -2.48
CA VAL A 38 -5.95 5.67 -2.94
C VAL A 38 -5.43 5.34 -4.33
N CYS A 39 -5.00 4.08 -4.53
CA CYS A 39 -4.46 3.66 -5.83
C CYS A 39 -5.50 3.67 -6.95
N ASN A 40 -6.78 3.42 -6.62
CA ASN A 40 -7.87 3.51 -7.60
C ASN A 40 -8.17 4.94 -8.04
N ASN A 41 -7.73 5.93 -7.27
CA ASN A 41 -8.08 7.33 -7.49
C ASN A 41 -6.87 8.22 -7.77
N LEU A 42 -5.81 7.64 -8.32
CA LEU A 42 -4.62 8.42 -8.67
C LEU A 42 -4.93 9.36 -9.84
N PRO A 43 -4.24 10.52 -9.93
CA PRO A 43 -4.44 11.47 -11.03
C PRO A 43 -4.09 10.93 -12.41
N CYS A 44 -3.43 9.79 -12.47
CA CYS A 44 -2.99 9.15 -13.71
C CYS A 44 -3.68 7.79 -13.84
N PRO A 45 -4.61 7.61 -14.81
CA PRO A 45 -5.32 6.33 -14.97
C PRO A 45 -4.39 5.13 -15.23
N ILE A 46 -3.35 5.32 -16.01
CA ILE A 46 -2.36 4.26 -16.29
C ILE A 46 -1.63 3.88 -15.01
N CYS A 47 -1.30 4.87 -14.17
CA CYS A 47 -0.65 4.62 -12.88
C CYS A 47 -1.58 3.88 -11.93
N SER A 48 -2.87 4.21 -11.92
CA SER A 48 -3.87 3.51 -11.12
C SER A 48 -3.96 2.04 -11.52
N ASP A 49 -4.09 1.77 -12.83
CA ASP A 49 -4.16 0.39 -13.33
C ASP A 49 -2.92 -0.40 -12.95
N HIS A 50 -1.74 0.18 -13.11
CA HIS A 50 -0.48 -0.47 -12.75
C HIS A 50 -0.43 -0.78 -11.26
N ALA A 51 -0.79 0.17 -10.42
CA ALA A 51 -0.76 0.01 -8.97
C ALA A 51 -1.75 -1.07 -8.52
N ILE A 52 -2.98 -1.03 -9.00
CA ILE A 52 -4.02 -2.01 -8.63
C ILE A 52 -3.61 -3.42 -9.05
N ASN A 53 -3.09 -3.58 -10.27
CA ASN A 53 -2.65 -4.88 -10.75
C ASN A 53 -1.47 -5.42 -9.92
N THR A 54 -0.56 -4.54 -9.51
CA THR A 54 0.55 -4.92 -8.65
C THR A 54 0.07 -5.36 -7.27
N LEU A 55 -0.89 -4.63 -6.68
CA LEU A 55 -1.47 -5.01 -5.38
C LEU A 55 -2.13 -6.39 -5.43
N LYS A 56 -2.81 -6.72 -6.52
CA LYS A 56 -3.43 -8.05 -6.69
C LYS A 56 -2.38 -9.16 -6.65
N ARG A 57 -1.21 -8.93 -7.23
CA ARG A 57 -0.13 -9.91 -7.24
C ARG A 57 0.44 -10.17 -5.85
N LEU A 58 0.38 -9.19 -4.96
CA LEU A 58 0.97 -9.29 -3.63
C LEU A 58 0.12 -10.09 -2.65
N LYS A 59 -1.05 -10.57 -3.07
CA LYS A 59 -1.92 -11.44 -2.28
C LYS A 59 -2.14 -10.88 -0.87
N ARG A 60 -2.67 -9.69 -0.81
CA ARG A 60 -2.86 -8.93 0.43
C ARG A 60 -3.69 -9.67 1.49
N GLU A 61 -4.50 -10.63 1.11
CA GLU A 61 -5.27 -11.45 2.05
C GLU A 61 -4.38 -12.32 2.95
N ARG A 62 -3.11 -12.49 2.61
CA ARG A 62 -2.15 -13.24 3.41
C ARG A 62 -1.40 -12.37 4.42
N ILE A 63 -1.62 -11.05 4.38
CA ILE A 63 -0.92 -10.11 5.27
C ILE A 63 -1.65 -10.11 6.62
N LYS A 64 -1.01 -10.64 7.66
CA LYS A 64 -1.61 -10.81 8.98
C LYS A 64 -0.82 -10.14 10.09
N THR A 65 0.45 -9.84 9.89
CA THR A 65 1.30 -9.24 10.90
C THR A 65 1.79 -7.87 10.45
N LYS A 66 2.23 -7.06 11.42
CA LYS A 66 2.82 -5.76 11.14
C LYS A 66 4.05 -5.87 10.25
N GLU A 67 4.92 -6.84 10.51
CA GLU A 67 6.12 -7.06 9.71
C GLU A 67 5.77 -7.42 8.27
N GLU A 68 4.76 -8.28 8.10
CA GLU A 68 4.29 -8.64 6.76
C GLU A 68 3.75 -7.43 6.02
N LEU A 69 3.01 -6.57 6.73
CA LEU A 69 2.48 -5.34 6.15
C LEU A 69 3.61 -4.41 5.70
N ILE A 70 4.60 -4.20 6.56
CA ILE A 70 5.76 -3.35 6.24
C ILE A 70 6.48 -3.89 4.99
N LYS A 71 6.73 -5.19 4.95
CA LYS A 71 7.39 -5.83 3.80
C LYS A 71 6.55 -5.71 2.54
N CYS A 72 5.25 -5.90 2.65
CA CYS A 72 4.33 -5.79 1.52
C CYS A 72 4.40 -4.41 0.89
N ILE A 73 4.40 -3.36 1.70
CA ILE A 73 4.45 -1.99 1.21
C ILE A 73 5.79 -1.70 0.53
N TRP A 74 6.90 -2.19 1.08
CA TRP A 74 8.20 -2.05 0.43
C TRP A 74 8.27 -2.80 -0.90
N GLN A 75 7.73 -4.02 -0.97
CA GLN A 75 7.65 -4.75 -2.23
C GLN A 75 6.80 -4.01 -3.25
N PHE A 76 5.65 -3.50 -2.81
CA PHE A 76 4.76 -2.72 -3.66
C PHE A 76 5.48 -1.49 -4.22
N HIS A 77 6.17 -0.75 -3.34
CA HIS A 77 6.93 0.43 -3.73
C HIS A 77 7.97 0.08 -4.79
N ASN A 78 8.75 -0.97 -4.57
CA ASN A 78 9.79 -1.39 -5.50
C ASN A 78 9.24 -1.86 -6.84
N LEU A 79 8.10 -2.55 -6.85
CA LEU A 79 7.49 -3.05 -8.07
C LEU A 79 6.85 -1.94 -8.91
N VAL A 80 6.35 -0.90 -8.28
CA VAL A 80 5.71 0.22 -8.98
C VAL A 80 6.76 1.21 -9.49
N ASN A 81 7.82 1.42 -8.77
CA ASN A 81 8.92 2.27 -9.18
C ASN A 81 9.99 1.46 -9.89
#